data_1a8f8503b9501f6fcd1dcc415603003e
#
_entry.id   1a8f8503b9501f6fcd1dcc415603003e
#
_cell.length_a   1.000
_cell.length_b   1.000
_cell.length_c   1.000
_cell.angle_alpha   90.00
_cell.angle_beta   90.00
_cell.angle_gamma   90.00
#
_symmetry.space_group_name_H-M   'P 1'
#
loop_
_entity.id
_entity.type
_entity.pdbx_description
1 polymer ?
#
loop_
_entity_poly.entity_id
_entity_poly.type
_entity_poly.pdbx_seq_one_letter_code
_entity_poly.pdbx_strand_id
1 'polypeptide(L)'
;GRPLFVRTQKNNFTLENFMRSQLFTSLGALRTGMDILFNNENVKIDRLTGHGGFFKSQEAGLTAMASAMHTPVSVMETAGEGGPWGMALLASYVVNNDKKSLPDWLDQVVFANSSTKTFEASKEDIEGFNVFFENYTKGLAVEKAAIENVQ
;
A
#
# COMPACT_ATOMS: atom_id res chain seq x y z
N GLY A 1 11.35 8.52 14.50
CA GLY A 1 11.86 7.17 14.44
C GLY A 1 13.37 7.16 14.20
N ARG A 2 14.00 6.07 14.53
CA ARG A 2 15.43 5.87 14.25
C ARG A 2 15.54 4.85 13.13
N PRO A 3 15.94 5.24 11.93
CA PRO A 3 16.11 4.28 10.84
C PRO A 3 17.25 3.31 11.19
N LEU A 4 16.94 2.02 11.13
CA LEU A 4 17.90 0.95 11.37
C LEU A 4 17.97 0.08 10.11
N PHE A 5 19.17 -0.16 9.63
CA PHE A 5 19.42 -1.10 8.54
C PHE A 5 20.25 -2.28 9.06
N VAL A 6 19.67 -3.48 8.98
CA VAL A 6 20.30 -4.72 9.40
C VAL A 6 20.57 -5.60 8.20
N ARG A 7 21.78 -6.10 8.10
CA ARG A 7 22.23 -6.98 7.04
C ARG A 7 22.88 -8.23 7.63
N THR A 8 22.57 -9.39 7.08
CA THR A 8 23.22 -10.66 7.42
C THR A 8 24.19 -11.09 6.31
N GLN A 9 25.05 -12.05 6.59
CA GLN A 9 25.97 -12.59 5.59
C GLN A 9 25.28 -13.27 4.40
N LYS A 10 24.03 -13.73 4.60
CA LYS A 10 23.25 -14.42 3.57
C LYS A 10 22.47 -13.47 2.65
N ASN A 11 22.45 -12.18 2.96
CA ASN A 11 21.72 -11.21 2.15
C ASN A 11 22.49 -10.89 0.87
N ASN A 12 21.79 -10.98 -0.27
CA ASN A 12 22.29 -10.46 -1.53
C ASN A 12 22.13 -8.93 -1.54
N PHE A 13 23.18 -8.24 -1.10
CA PHE A 13 23.15 -6.78 -0.96
C PHE A 13 23.57 -6.10 -2.27
N THR A 14 22.57 -5.76 -3.08
CA THR A 14 22.70 -4.93 -4.28
C THR A 14 21.92 -3.64 -4.10
N LEU A 15 22.15 -2.64 -4.97
CA LEU A 15 21.40 -1.39 -4.94
C LEU A 15 19.90 -1.63 -5.15
N GLU A 16 19.55 -2.51 -6.07
CA GLU A 16 18.16 -2.87 -6.38
C GLU A 16 17.46 -3.47 -5.16
N ASN A 17 18.11 -4.41 -4.48
CA ASN A 17 17.57 -5.03 -3.28
C ASN A 17 17.49 -4.05 -2.11
N PHE A 18 18.44 -3.13 -1.99
CA PHE A 18 18.38 -2.04 -1.01
C PHE A 18 17.17 -1.14 -1.27
N MET A 19 16.98 -0.66 -2.51
CA MET A 19 15.83 0.18 -2.87
C MET A 19 14.50 -0.56 -2.68
N ARG A 20 14.43 -1.84 -3.09
CA ARG A 20 13.25 -2.67 -2.87
C ARG A 20 12.92 -2.83 -1.38
N SER A 21 13.93 -3.02 -0.54
CA SER A 21 13.74 -3.12 0.91
C SER A 21 13.14 -1.85 1.53
N GLN A 22 13.48 -0.66 1.02
CA GLN A 22 12.88 0.60 1.47
C GLN A 22 11.38 0.64 1.14
N LEU A 23 10.99 0.25 -0.08
CA LEU A 23 9.58 0.16 -0.46
C LEU A 23 8.83 -0.86 0.40
N PHE A 24 9.38 -2.03 0.59
CA PHE A 24 8.76 -3.09 1.39
C PHE A 24 8.64 -2.70 2.87
N THR A 25 9.66 -2.04 3.43
CA THR A 25 9.62 -1.52 4.81
C THR A 25 8.48 -0.53 5.01
N SER A 26 8.19 0.32 4.03
CA SER A 26 7.08 1.28 4.11
C SER A 26 5.71 0.59 4.22
N LEU A 27 5.61 -0.66 3.80
CA LEU A 27 4.40 -1.48 3.82
C LEU A 27 4.34 -2.45 5.02
N GLY A 28 5.44 -2.61 5.77
CA GLY A 28 5.55 -3.60 6.85
C GLY A 28 4.50 -3.40 7.94
N ALA A 29 4.32 -2.18 8.41
CA ALA A 29 3.31 -1.86 9.43
C ALA A 29 1.87 -2.06 8.90
N LEU A 30 1.62 -1.64 7.65
CA LEU A 30 0.32 -1.87 7.00
C LEU A 30 0.03 -3.37 6.89
N ARG A 31 1.00 -4.17 6.43
CA ARG A 31 0.83 -5.62 6.33
C ARG A 31 0.53 -6.25 7.69
N THR A 32 1.22 -5.84 8.76
CA THR A 32 0.95 -6.33 10.11
C THR A 32 -0.50 -6.03 10.53
N GLY A 33 -0.99 -4.82 10.24
CA GLY A 33 -2.39 -4.46 10.51
C GLY A 33 -3.38 -5.27 9.66
N MET A 34 -3.08 -5.48 8.38
CA MET A 34 -3.93 -6.28 7.48
C MET A 34 -3.97 -7.75 7.88
N ASP A 35 -2.89 -8.31 8.43
CA ASP A 35 -2.89 -9.68 8.93
C ASP A 35 -3.89 -9.90 10.07
N ILE A 36 -4.17 -8.87 10.88
CA ILE A 36 -5.23 -8.93 11.90
C ILE A 36 -6.59 -9.09 11.21
N LEU A 37 -6.87 -8.32 10.18
CA LEU A 37 -8.12 -8.42 9.42
C LEU A 37 -8.26 -9.78 8.74
N PHE A 38 -7.20 -10.26 8.10
CA PHE A 38 -7.23 -11.51 7.35
C PHE A 38 -7.32 -12.73 8.26
N ASN A 39 -6.53 -12.79 9.34
CA ASN A 39 -6.33 -13.99 10.14
C ASN A 39 -7.24 -14.02 11.38
N ASN A 40 -7.51 -12.88 12.01
CA ASN A 40 -8.30 -12.82 13.24
C ASN A 40 -9.78 -12.53 12.95
N GLU A 41 -10.04 -11.58 12.06
CA GLU A 41 -11.40 -11.16 11.72
C GLU A 41 -11.97 -11.89 10.49
N ASN A 42 -11.15 -12.70 9.80
CA ASN A 42 -11.52 -13.45 8.60
C ASN A 42 -12.16 -12.58 7.50
N VAL A 43 -11.72 -11.32 7.38
CA VAL A 43 -12.19 -10.41 6.34
C VAL A 43 -11.60 -10.85 5.00
N LYS A 44 -12.47 -10.99 4.00
CA LYS A 44 -12.07 -11.23 2.61
C LYS A 44 -12.05 -9.90 1.86
N ILE A 45 -10.93 -9.62 1.21
CA ILE A 45 -10.75 -8.41 0.39
C ILE A 45 -10.48 -8.86 -1.04
N ASP A 46 -11.39 -8.53 -1.93
CA ASP A 46 -11.26 -8.89 -3.35
C ASP A 46 -10.33 -7.94 -4.10
N ARG A 47 -10.25 -6.69 -3.67
CA ARG A 47 -9.45 -5.65 -4.32
C ARG A 47 -9.15 -4.50 -3.37
N LEU A 48 -7.95 -3.94 -3.48
CA LEU A 48 -7.56 -2.70 -2.83
C LEU A 48 -7.54 -1.56 -3.84
N THR A 49 -7.97 -0.38 -3.43
CA THR A 49 -7.84 0.82 -4.25
C THR A 49 -6.81 1.75 -3.62
N GLY A 50 -5.77 2.08 -4.38
CA GLY A 50 -4.68 2.92 -3.94
C GLY A 50 -4.87 4.39 -4.32
N HIS A 51 -4.60 5.29 -3.37
CA HIS A 51 -4.56 6.74 -3.57
C HIS A 51 -3.35 7.35 -2.88
N GLY A 52 -2.88 8.49 -3.40
CA GLY A 52 -1.80 9.26 -2.81
C GLY A 52 -0.44 9.11 -3.48
N GLY A 53 0.55 9.79 -2.92
CA GLY A 53 1.88 9.93 -3.52
C GLY A 53 2.64 8.63 -3.75
N PHE A 54 2.38 7.59 -2.95
CA PHE A 54 2.97 6.27 -3.12
C PHE A 54 2.68 5.68 -4.52
N PHE A 55 1.51 5.96 -5.07
CA PHE A 55 1.05 5.45 -6.36
C PHE A 55 1.42 6.36 -7.55
N LYS A 56 2.14 7.46 -7.33
CA LYS A 56 2.72 8.25 -8.44
C LYS A 56 3.74 7.43 -9.24
N SER A 57 4.46 6.51 -8.59
CA SER A 57 5.30 5.49 -9.24
C SER A 57 4.45 4.25 -9.52
N GLN A 58 3.51 4.35 -10.46
CA GLN A 58 2.46 3.36 -10.66
C GLN A 58 2.94 1.91 -10.65
N GLU A 59 3.96 1.59 -11.43
CA GLU A 59 4.44 0.22 -11.56
C GLU A 59 5.08 -0.30 -10.26
N ALA A 60 6.06 0.42 -9.70
CA ALA A 60 6.75 -0.01 -8.50
C ALA A 60 5.84 -0.02 -7.26
N GLY A 61 5.00 1.01 -7.09
CA GLY A 61 4.07 1.10 -5.97
C GLY A 61 2.98 0.04 -6.02
N LEU A 62 2.40 -0.20 -7.19
CA LEU A 62 1.37 -1.23 -7.38
C LEU A 62 1.92 -2.63 -7.14
N THR A 63 3.10 -2.94 -7.74
CA THR A 63 3.76 -4.25 -7.54
C THR A 63 4.06 -4.49 -6.07
N ALA A 64 4.69 -3.52 -5.39
CA ALA A 64 5.02 -3.65 -3.99
C ALA A 64 3.77 -3.85 -3.10
N MET A 65 2.71 -3.07 -3.34
CA MET A 65 1.47 -3.17 -2.57
C MET A 65 0.75 -4.49 -2.83
N ALA A 66 0.61 -4.92 -4.09
CA ALA A 66 -0.05 -6.17 -4.44
C ALA A 66 0.72 -7.38 -3.87
N SER A 67 2.06 -7.34 -3.91
CA SER A 67 2.92 -8.37 -3.32
C SER A 67 2.76 -8.43 -1.80
N ALA A 68 2.70 -7.26 -1.14
CA ALA A 68 2.55 -7.20 0.30
C ALA A 68 1.18 -7.67 0.78
N MET A 69 0.11 -7.34 0.06
CA MET A 69 -1.27 -7.61 0.48
C MET A 69 -1.84 -8.91 -0.07
N HIS A 70 -1.16 -9.58 -1.00
CA HIS A 70 -1.63 -10.78 -1.71
C HIS A 70 -3.01 -10.56 -2.35
N THR A 71 -3.30 -9.33 -2.77
CA THR A 71 -4.60 -8.89 -3.25
C THR A 71 -4.40 -7.95 -4.43
N PRO A 72 -5.23 -8.04 -5.47
CA PRO A 72 -5.17 -7.10 -6.59
C PRO A 72 -5.29 -5.65 -6.12
N VAL A 73 -4.46 -4.77 -6.67
CA VAL A 73 -4.45 -3.35 -6.35
C VAL A 73 -4.82 -2.54 -7.58
N SER A 74 -5.79 -1.67 -7.42
CA SER A 74 -6.27 -0.78 -8.48
C SER A 74 -5.93 0.67 -8.16
N VAL A 75 -5.63 1.44 -9.19
CA VAL A 75 -5.49 2.89 -9.10
C VAL A 75 -6.29 3.56 -10.21
N MET A 76 -6.84 4.71 -9.89
CA MET A 76 -7.45 5.61 -10.86
C MET A 76 -6.40 6.55 -11.44
N GLU A 77 -6.69 7.17 -12.59
CA GLU A 77 -5.82 8.20 -13.17
C GLU A 77 -5.55 9.37 -12.21
N THR A 78 -6.51 9.68 -11.34
CA THR A 78 -6.43 10.74 -10.32
C THR A 78 -5.76 10.29 -9.02
N ALA A 79 -5.25 9.08 -8.93
CA ALA A 79 -4.73 8.49 -7.69
C ALA A 79 -3.60 9.29 -7.01
N GLY A 80 -2.79 10.01 -7.79
CA GLY A 80 -1.69 10.82 -7.25
C GLY A 80 -2.13 11.99 -6.35
N GLU A 81 -3.36 12.46 -6.48
CA GLU A 81 -3.90 13.65 -5.81
C GLU A 81 -5.18 13.33 -5.00
N GLY A 82 -5.27 12.11 -4.48
CA GLY A 82 -6.50 11.58 -3.87
C GLY A 82 -7.14 12.44 -2.78
N GLY A 83 -6.34 13.04 -1.88
CA GLY A 83 -6.85 13.89 -0.79
C GLY A 83 -7.50 15.19 -1.31
N PRO A 84 -6.77 16.07 -2.00
CA PRO A 84 -7.31 17.30 -2.55
C PRO A 84 -8.47 17.07 -3.51
N TRP A 85 -8.36 16.04 -4.34
CA TRP A 85 -9.40 15.69 -5.30
C TRP A 85 -10.69 15.23 -4.59
N GLY A 86 -10.59 14.39 -3.56
CA GLY A 86 -11.73 13.95 -2.76
C GLY A 86 -12.45 15.13 -2.07
N MET A 87 -11.70 16.09 -1.54
CA MET A 87 -12.29 17.31 -0.95
C MET A 87 -13.01 18.15 -2.01
N ALA A 88 -12.43 18.29 -3.20
CA ALA A 88 -13.09 19.01 -4.30
C ALA A 88 -14.38 18.32 -4.75
N LEU A 89 -14.40 16.98 -4.78
CA LEU A 89 -15.61 16.21 -5.08
C LEU A 89 -16.71 16.43 -4.03
N LEU A 90 -16.37 16.40 -2.75
CA LEU A 90 -17.36 16.67 -1.69
C LEU A 90 -17.92 18.09 -1.80
N ALA A 91 -17.08 19.08 -2.06
CA ALA A 91 -17.53 20.45 -2.27
C ALA A 91 -18.44 20.55 -3.51
N SER A 92 -18.09 19.89 -4.60
CA SER A 92 -18.93 19.83 -5.81
C SER A 92 -20.25 19.13 -5.57
N TYR A 93 -20.25 18.03 -4.80
CA TYR A 93 -21.47 17.31 -4.46
C TYR A 93 -22.49 18.20 -3.74
N VAL A 94 -22.06 19.04 -2.81
CA VAL A 94 -22.97 19.96 -2.07
C VAL A 94 -23.77 20.85 -3.02
N VAL A 95 -23.17 21.26 -4.13
CA VAL A 95 -23.80 22.21 -5.09
C VAL A 95 -24.46 21.48 -6.26
N ASN A 96 -23.94 20.36 -6.72
CA ASN A 96 -24.27 19.75 -8.00
C ASN A 96 -24.82 18.31 -7.87
N ASN A 97 -25.41 17.93 -6.74
CA ASN A 97 -25.84 16.54 -6.50
C ASN A 97 -27.11 16.12 -7.26
N ASP A 98 -27.86 17.07 -7.83
CA ASP A 98 -29.15 16.83 -8.51
C ASP A 98 -30.11 15.95 -7.67
N LYS A 99 -30.12 16.14 -6.35
CA LYS A 99 -30.87 15.33 -5.37
C LYS A 99 -30.51 13.84 -5.33
N LYS A 100 -29.37 13.44 -5.91
CA LYS A 100 -28.85 12.08 -5.82
C LYS A 100 -28.17 11.85 -4.47
N SER A 101 -28.16 10.60 -4.02
CA SER A 101 -27.30 10.21 -2.90
C SER A 101 -25.83 10.35 -3.28
N LEU A 102 -24.93 10.50 -2.31
CA LEU A 102 -23.49 10.58 -2.59
C LEU A 102 -22.98 9.36 -3.37
N PRO A 103 -23.31 8.11 -3.02
CA PRO A 103 -22.92 6.93 -3.81
C PRO A 103 -23.41 7.03 -5.26
N ASP A 104 -24.69 7.32 -5.48
CA ASP A 104 -25.26 7.40 -6.82
C ASP A 104 -24.62 8.50 -7.65
N TRP A 105 -24.34 9.66 -7.03
CA TRP A 105 -23.68 10.75 -7.72
C TRP A 105 -22.24 10.41 -8.08
N LEU A 106 -21.50 9.76 -7.19
CA LEU A 106 -20.15 9.29 -7.49
C LEU A 106 -20.15 8.29 -8.63
N ASP A 107 -21.01 7.29 -8.61
CA ASP A 107 -21.05 6.24 -9.64
C ASP A 107 -21.50 6.76 -11.00
N GLN A 108 -22.55 7.59 -11.02
CA GLN A 108 -23.20 8.01 -12.27
C GLN A 108 -22.60 9.26 -12.90
N VAL A 109 -21.93 10.11 -12.12
CA VAL A 109 -21.40 11.39 -12.59
C VAL A 109 -19.89 11.42 -12.55
N VAL A 110 -19.29 11.08 -11.41
CA VAL A 110 -17.85 11.25 -11.21
C VAL A 110 -17.06 10.10 -11.85
N PHE A 111 -17.49 8.88 -11.57
CA PHE A 111 -16.76 7.67 -11.99
C PHE A 111 -17.34 6.98 -13.21
N ALA A 112 -18.42 7.51 -13.79
CA ALA A 112 -19.08 6.91 -14.96
C ALA A 112 -18.13 6.58 -16.14
N ASN A 113 -17.10 7.41 -16.34
CA ASN A 113 -16.11 7.26 -17.39
C ASN A 113 -14.67 7.08 -16.85
N SER A 114 -14.52 6.72 -15.57
CA SER A 114 -13.19 6.57 -14.97
C SER A 114 -12.51 5.30 -15.42
N SER A 115 -11.27 5.41 -15.87
CA SER A 115 -10.42 4.25 -16.08
C SER A 115 -9.71 3.86 -14.78
N THR A 116 -9.64 2.56 -14.54
CA THR A 116 -8.89 1.95 -13.43
C THR A 116 -7.84 1.02 -13.98
N LYS A 117 -6.62 1.16 -13.52
CA LYS A 117 -5.55 0.19 -13.81
C LYS A 117 -5.43 -0.74 -12.60
N THR A 118 -5.62 -2.03 -12.83
CA THR A 118 -5.48 -3.06 -11.80
C THR A 118 -4.18 -3.84 -12.04
N PHE A 119 -3.49 -4.14 -10.97
CA PHE A 119 -2.27 -4.92 -10.96
C PHE A 119 -2.40 -6.10 -10.00
N GLU A 120 -1.95 -7.26 -10.45
CA GLU A 120 -1.84 -8.48 -9.66
C GLU A 120 -0.37 -8.85 -9.54
N ALA A 121 0.09 -9.16 -8.32
CA ALA A 121 1.46 -9.59 -8.13
C ALA A 121 1.70 -11.01 -8.64
N SER A 122 2.87 -11.26 -9.18
CA SER A 122 3.30 -12.62 -9.50
C SER A 122 3.52 -13.45 -8.22
N LYS A 123 3.56 -14.76 -8.36
CA LYS A 123 3.88 -15.65 -7.22
C LYS A 123 5.28 -15.36 -6.67
N GLU A 124 6.22 -15.07 -7.54
CA GLU A 124 7.59 -14.73 -7.21
C GLU A 124 7.69 -13.42 -6.41
N ASP A 125 6.90 -12.41 -6.79
CA ASP A 125 6.84 -11.13 -6.06
C ASP A 125 6.25 -11.31 -4.68
N ILE A 126 5.17 -12.09 -4.55
CA ILE A 126 4.54 -12.43 -3.26
C ILE A 126 5.52 -13.17 -2.36
N GLU A 127 6.20 -14.18 -2.87
CA GLU A 127 7.20 -14.95 -2.12
C GLU A 127 8.37 -14.07 -1.69
N GLY A 128 8.85 -13.20 -2.59
CA GLY A 128 9.90 -12.24 -2.29
C GLY A 128 9.51 -11.29 -1.16
N PHE A 129 8.26 -10.81 -1.14
CA PHE A 129 7.76 -10.00 -0.04
C PHE A 129 7.65 -10.80 1.26
N ASN A 130 7.16 -12.04 1.23
CA ASN A 130 7.00 -12.88 2.41
C ASN A 130 8.35 -13.14 3.10
N VAL A 131 9.38 -13.49 2.32
CA VAL A 131 10.75 -13.65 2.85
C VAL A 131 11.27 -12.35 3.48
N PHE A 132 11.03 -11.21 2.84
CA PHE A 132 11.37 -9.91 3.42
C PHE A 132 10.62 -9.66 4.72
N PHE A 133 9.30 -9.86 4.73
CA PHE A 133 8.43 -9.55 5.85
C PHE A 133 8.73 -10.42 7.09
N GLU A 134 9.06 -11.68 6.89
CA GLU A 134 9.54 -12.55 7.98
C GLU A 134 10.80 -11.97 8.65
N ASN A 135 11.77 -11.53 7.85
CA ASN A 135 12.98 -10.92 8.36
C ASN A 135 12.73 -9.55 8.99
N TYR A 136 11.84 -8.75 8.41
CA TYR A 136 11.37 -7.47 8.97
C TYR A 136 10.79 -7.66 10.36
N THR A 137 9.88 -8.61 10.52
CA THR A 137 9.22 -8.91 11.81
C THR A 137 10.23 -9.35 12.87
N LYS A 138 11.20 -10.23 12.50
CA LYS A 138 12.30 -10.62 13.39
C LYS A 138 13.19 -9.43 13.75
N GLY A 139 13.36 -8.50 12.83
CA GLY A 139 14.18 -7.29 13.01
C GLY A 139 13.61 -6.29 14.01
N LEU A 140 12.31 -6.31 14.30
CA LEU A 140 11.68 -5.39 15.25
C LEU A 140 12.27 -5.51 16.68
N ALA A 141 12.70 -6.70 17.06
CA ALA A 141 13.38 -6.90 18.35
C ALA A 141 14.74 -6.19 18.40
N VAL A 142 15.46 -6.16 17.27
CA VAL A 142 16.74 -5.44 17.15
C VAL A 142 16.51 -3.94 17.19
N GLU A 143 15.48 -3.43 16.50
CA GLU A 143 15.10 -2.01 16.54
C GLU A 143 14.73 -1.57 17.96
N LYS A 144 13.94 -2.37 18.68
CA LYS A 144 13.60 -2.11 20.08
C LYS A 144 14.85 -2.00 20.94
N ALA A 145 15.77 -2.97 20.83
CA ALA A 145 17.04 -2.94 21.57
C ALA A 145 17.90 -1.72 21.21
N ALA A 146 17.92 -1.31 19.93
CA ALA A 146 18.64 -0.12 19.51
C ALA A 146 18.03 1.16 20.11
N ILE A 147 16.69 1.26 20.19
CA ILE A 147 16.01 2.40 20.81
C ILE A 147 16.35 2.50 22.30
N GLU A 148 16.43 1.36 22.99
CA GLU A 148 16.69 1.29 24.42
C GLU A 148 18.17 1.56 24.79
N ASN A 149 19.13 1.24 23.92
CA ASN A 149 20.55 1.22 24.25
C ASN A 149 21.43 2.18 23.44
N VAL A 150 20.96 2.69 22.30
CA VAL A 150 21.73 3.61 21.45
C VAL A 150 21.10 5.01 21.54
N GLN A 151 21.84 5.94 22.12
CA GLN A 151 21.43 7.36 22.22
C GLN A 151 21.94 8.19 21.04
#